data_0732dc581f295652b074741447d32b54
#
_entry.id   0732dc581f295652b074741447d32b54
#
_cell.length_a   1.000
_cell.length_b   1.000
_cell.length_c   1.000
_cell.angle_alpha   90.00
_cell.angle_beta   90.00
_cell.angle_gamma   90.00
#
_symmetry.space_group_name_H-M   'P 1'
#
loop_
_entity.id
_entity.type
_entity.pdbx_description
1 polymer ?
#
loop_
_entity_poly.entity_id
_entity_poly.type
_entity_poly.pdbx_seq_one_letter_code
_entity_poly.pdbx_strand_id
1 'polypeptide(L)'
;MKLSRTTMIASMAMGTVLLLAEAGSAQMGNGPQTVEGAPSGRMSLTGPIGPGLSRLPTTTPSVMPFASTGGSPPAGHLPGSTGDTGVGSDAYGVSNSFKWPYTIARVAVTGAPFNTTNGALVPVASRPYRFSGKLWMRFGSSWYVCTASLVKRGILITAAHCVHNYGQRAAGWANEVRWYPANYAAGGGPWGYYSAQTWRIPTPYYNGTDTCQSGAIGVVCNNDIATVRLAPKSGVHAGNRLGGWYGYGWNGYSYIATPIFGNARVAQITQIGYPVAIDRGYQMLRGDSFGKYIVATGANGKQLRNTQLGSAMTGGSSGGPWLVNFGTSPVVTGSASLGRAGTVARNIVVGTTSWGYTSVGINVQGASYFGQNAEFPLSNYGGRGAGNIGKLMYDTCVSAPAYC
;
A
#
# COMPACT_ATOMS: atom_id res chain seq x y z
N MET A 1 68.36 49.01 20.34
CA MET A 1 67.33 49.31 19.36
C MET A 1 66.18 48.32 19.54
N LYS A 2 65.11 48.70 20.30
CA LYS A 2 64.00 47.86 20.63
C LYS A 2 62.82 48.23 19.75
N LEU A 3 62.32 47.35 18.93
CA LEU A 3 61.08 47.44 18.16
C LEU A 3 59.91 46.89 18.94
N SER A 4 58.98 47.76 19.28
CA SER A 4 57.70 47.44 19.89
C SER A 4 56.78 46.82 18.88
N ARG A 5 56.16 45.66 19.17
CA ARG A 5 55.07 45.08 18.42
C ARG A 5 53.78 45.46 19.11
N THR A 6 52.99 46.28 18.47
CA THR A 6 51.61 46.60 18.87
C THR A 6 50.70 45.52 18.32
N THR A 7 50.05 44.75 19.19
CA THR A 7 49.05 43.74 18.80
C THR A 7 47.70 44.38 18.72
N MET A 8 47.13 44.49 17.51
CA MET A 8 45.74 44.87 17.29
C MET A 8 44.85 43.66 17.50
N ILE A 9 44.01 43.70 18.53
CA ILE A 9 42.94 42.71 18.76
C ILE A 9 41.72 43.22 17.94
N ALA A 10 41.39 42.53 16.86
CA ALA A 10 40.15 42.74 16.15
C ALA A 10 39.06 41.90 16.80
N SER A 11 38.14 42.56 17.51
CA SER A 11 36.89 41.92 17.99
C SER A 11 35.99 41.62 16.80
N MET A 12 35.91 40.36 16.41
CA MET A 12 34.84 39.89 15.52
C MET A 12 33.59 39.65 16.36
N ALA A 13 32.61 40.51 16.25
CA ALA A 13 31.24 40.26 16.70
C ALA A 13 30.63 39.21 15.77
N MET A 14 30.52 37.97 16.25
CA MET A 14 29.71 36.95 15.60
C MET A 14 28.24 37.31 15.78
N GLY A 15 27.67 37.97 14.80
CA GLY A 15 26.21 38.09 14.67
C GLY A 15 25.62 36.71 14.32
N THR A 16 25.04 36.08 15.31
CA THR A 16 24.23 34.87 15.09
C THR A 16 22.95 35.30 14.36
N VAL A 17 22.95 35.16 13.05
CA VAL A 17 21.72 35.26 12.26
C VAL A 17 20.94 33.98 12.56
N LEU A 18 19.96 34.08 13.45
CA LEU A 18 18.91 33.07 13.60
C LEU A 18 18.08 33.12 12.32
N LEU A 19 18.41 32.25 11.35
CA LEU A 19 17.49 31.88 10.29
C LEU A 19 16.36 31.10 10.93
N LEU A 20 15.33 31.80 11.38
CA LEU A 20 14.02 31.23 11.56
C LEU A 20 13.60 30.71 10.17
N ALA A 21 13.83 29.45 9.94
CA ALA A 21 13.14 28.76 8.89
C ALA A 21 11.65 28.81 9.27
N GLU A 22 10.95 29.82 8.81
CA GLU A 22 9.51 29.77 8.71
C GLU A 22 9.21 28.51 7.92
N ALA A 23 8.72 27.49 8.63
CA ALA A 23 8.03 26.40 8.02
C ALA A 23 6.81 27.04 7.32
N GLY A 24 7.02 27.47 6.09
CA GLY A 24 5.97 27.97 5.25
C GLY A 24 4.89 26.90 5.25
N SER A 25 3.80 27.15 5.94
CA SER A 25 2.56 26.45 5.74
C SER A 25 2.23 26.67 4.26
N ALA A 26 2.66 25.72 3.42
CA ALA A 26 2.29 25.70 2.02
C ALA A 26 0.76 25.70 2.02
N GLN A 27 0.19 26.83 1.75
CA GLN A 27 -1.24 27.02 1.64
C GLN A 27 -1.69 26.07 0.57
N MET A 28 -2.31 24.95 1.00
CA MET A 28 -2.84 23.94 0.10
C MET A 28 -3.91 24.60 -0.74
N GLY A 29 -3.54 25.03 -1.93
CA GLY A 29 -4.43 25.73 -2.86
C GLY A 29 -5.73 24.97 -3.11
N ASN A 30 -6.66 25.56 -3.84
CA ASN A 30 -8.00 25.07 -4.17
C ASN A 30 -8.03 23.74 -4.97
N GLY A 31 -7.06 22.86 -4.79
CA GLY A 31 -6.99 21.54 -5.40
C GLY A 31 -7.95 20.54 -4.75
N PRO A 32 -8.06 19.33 -5.32
CA PRO A 32 -8.91 18.29 -4.77
C PRO A 32 -8.50 17.98 -3.34
N GLN A 33 -9.53 17.89 -2.49
CA GLN A 33 -9.38 17.64 -1.06
C GLN A 33 -9.51 16.15 -0.77
N THR A 34 -9.37 15.79 0.48
CA THR A 34 -9.73 14.46 0.97
C THR A 34 -10.99 14.53 1.82
N VAL A 35 -11.72 13.43 1.91
CA VAL A 35 -12.95 13.33 2.69
C VAL A 35 -12.79 12.23 3.74
N GLU A 36 -13.22 12.53 4.96
CA GLU A 36 -13.18 11.60 6.09
C GLU A 36 -14.54 10.97 6.33
N GLY A 37 -14.56 9.65 6.51
CA GLY A 37 -15.68 8.87 6.98
C GLY A 37 -15.40 8.31 8.37
N ALA A 38 -16.45 7.90 9.05
CA ALA A 38 -16.38 7.31 10.39
C ALA A 38 -17.38 6.15 10.51
N PRO A 39 -17.20 5.27 11.52
CA PRO A 39 -18.16 4.22 11.80
C PRO A 39 -19.58 4.77 11.93
N SER A 40 -20.54 4.10 11.30
CA SER A 40 -21.95 4.43 11.37
C SER A 40 -22.75 3.24 11.90
N GLY A 41 -23.70 3.52 12.76
CA GLY A 41 -24.52 2.49 13.40
C GLY A 41 -23.81 1.82 14.61
N ARG A 42 -24.50 0.85 15.20
CA ARG A 42 -23.95 0.07 16.32
C ARG A 42 -22.79 -0.79 15.85
N MET A 43 -21.63 -0.65 16.46
CA MET A 43 -20.53 -1.56 16.21
C MET A 43 -20.96 -2.99 16.59
N SER A 44 -20.77 -3.92 15.67
CA SER A 44 -21.04 -5.32 15.93
C SER A 44 -20.09 -5.83 17.02
N LEU A 45 -20.63 -6.40 18.08
CA LEU A 45 -19.84 -7.03 19.15
C LEU A 45 -19.22 -8.35 18.69
N THR A 46 -19.82 -8.98 17.68
CA THR A 46 -19.31 -10.21 17.07
C THR A 46 -18.51 -9.84 15.83
N GLY A 47 -17.23 -10.18 15.82
CA GLY A 47 -16.38 -10.02 14.64
C GLY A 47 -16.87 -10.88 13.49
N PRO A 48 -16.46 -10.56 12.26
CA PRO A 48 -16.70 -11.42 11.14
C PRO A 48 -15.96 -12.75 11.36
N ILE A 49 -16.70 -13.81 11.61
CA ILE A 49 -16.15 -15.13 11.88
C ILE A 49 -16.61 -16.07 10.76
N GLY A 50 -15.67 -16.67 10.07
CA GLY A 50 -15.93 -17.84 9.26
C GLY A 50 -16.05 -17.63 7.76
N PRO A 51 -16.21 -18.75 7.04
CA PRO A 51 -16.36 -18.78 5.59
C PRO A 51 -17.74 -18.24 5.20
N GLY A 52 -17.84 -17.50 4.17
CA GLY A 52 -19.12 -16.96 3.68
C GLY A 52 -19.15 -15.47 3.53
N LEU A 53 -17.97 -14.85 3.61
CA LEU A 53 -17.86 -13.43 3.36
C LEU A 53 -18.16 -13.10 1.93
N SER A 54 -19.11 -12.21 1.78
CA SER A 54 -19.41 -11.59 0.50
C SER A 54 -18.16 -10.92 -0.05
N ARG A 55 -18.05 -10.91 -1.36
CA ARG A 55 -17.05 -10.10 -2.05
C ARG A 55 -17.39 -8.63 -1.85
N LEU A 56 -16.38 -7.77 -1.92
CA LEU A 56 -16.60 -6.32 -1.97
C LEU A 56 -17.61 -5.97 -3.05
N PRO A 57 -18.52 -5.02 -2.80
CA PRO A 57 -19.46 -4.53 -3.80
C PRO A 57 -18.77 -3.58 -4.78
N THR A 58 -17.64 -3.99 -5.31
CA THR A 58 -16.87 -3.26 -6.32
C THR A 58 -16.70 -4.13 -7.53
N THR A 59 -16.96 -3.58 -8.69
CA THR A 59 -16.70 -4.28 -9.94
C THR A 59 -15.20 -4.32 -10.19
N THR A 60 -14.69 -5.53 -10.34
CA THR A 60 -13.37 -5.70 -10.94
C THR A 60 -13.49 -5.42 -12.42
N PRO A 61 -12.62 -4.60 -13.03
CA PRO A 61 -12.69 -4.33 -14.45
C PRO A 61 -12.57 -5.63 -15.24
N SER A 62 -13.48 -5.85 -16.19
CA SER A 62 -13.48 -7.02 -17.07
C SER A 62 -12.35 -6.97 -18.10
N VAL A 63 -11.85 -5.78 -18.37
CA VAL A 63 -10.77 -5.55 -19.35
C VAL A 63 -9.76 -4.60 -18.72
N MET A 64 -8.51 -4.97 -18.79
CA MET A 64 -7.43 -4.11 -18.32
C MET A 64 -7.01 -3.11 -19.39
N PRO A 65 -6.79 -1.86 -19.01
CA PRO A 65 -6.44 -0.80 -19.95
C PRO A 65 -5.14 -1.05 -20.72
N PHE A 66 -4.32 -1.97 -20.23
CA PHE A 66 -2.97 -2.19 -20.76
C PHE A 66 -2.77 -3.63 -21.23
N ALA A 67 -3.86 -4.40 -21.26
CA ALA A 67 -3.80 -5.80 -21.67
C ALA A 67 -3.66 -5.91 -23.18
N SER A 68 -2.67 -6.62 -23.62
CA SER A 68 -2.69 -7.23 -24.94
C SER A 68 -3.41 -8.57 -24.85
N THR A 69 -4.40 -8.78 -25.67
CA THR A 69 -5.00 -10.11 -25.85
C THR A 69 -4.04 -10.91 -26.71
N GLY A 70 -3.31 -11.82 -26.18
CA GLY A 70 -2.40 -12.63 -26.98
C GLY A 70 -1.98 -13.90 -26.27
N GLY A 71 -2.08 -14.99 -26.96
CA GLY A 71 -1.40 -16.26 -26.75
C GLY A 71 -1.60 -16.95 -25.40
N SER A 72 -1.61 -18.26 -25.47
CA SER A 72 -1.49 -19.12 -24.28
C SER A 72 -0.09 -18.98 -23.66
N PRO A 73 0.05 -19.07 -22.34
CA PRO A 73 1.36 -19.10 -21.71
C PRO A 73 2.14 -20.32 -22.20
N PRO A 74 3.46 -20.26 -22.26
CA PRO A 74 4.26 -21.44 -22.56
C PRO A 74 3.98 -22.55 -21.56
N ALA A 75 3.88 -23.77 -22.04
CA ALA A 75 3.76 -24.92 -21.17
C ALA A 75 5.04 -25.09 -20.33
N GLY A 76 4.89 -25.44 -19.09
CA GLY A 76 6.01 -25.68 -18.18
C GLY A 76 5.57 -26.36 -16.90
N HIS A 77 6.51 -26.95 -16.20
CA HIS A 77 6.30 -27.47 -14.86
C HIS A 77 6.72 -26.44 -13.83
N LEU A 78 5.99 -26.37 -12.74
CA LEU A 78 6.37 -25.54 -11.59
C LEU A 78 7.53 -26.23 -10.86
N PRO A 79 8.57 -25.50 -10.46
CA PRO A 79 9.67 -26.06 -9.69
C PRO A 79 9.17 -26.70 -8.39
N GLY A 80 9.62 -27.90 -8.12
CA GLY A 80 9.23 -28.65 -6.93
C GLY A 80 7.86 -29.33 -7.03
N SER A 81 7.15 -29.17 -8.14
CA SER A 81 5.92 -29.88 -8.34
C SER A 81 6.21 -31.30 -8.84
N THR A 82 5.77 -32.29 -8.13
CA THR A 82 5.75 -33.70 -8.56
C THR A 82 4.40 -34.01 -9.22
N GLY A 83 4.06 -33.26 -10.27
CA GLY A 83 2.70 -33.34 -10.80
C GLY A 83 1.67 -32.84 -9.80
N ASP A 84 2.12 -32.06 -8.86
CA ASP A 84 1.25 -31.42 -7.96
C ASP A 84 0.42 -30.44 -8.80
N THR A 85 -0.79 -30.63 -8.69
CA THR A 85 -1.78 -29.67 -8.99
C THR A 85 -1.66 -28.48 -8.07
N GLY A 86 -0.47 -28.33 -7.49
CA GLY A 86 -0.18 -27.43 -6.42
C GLY A 86 -0.74 -26.12 -6.68
N VAL A 87 -1.68 -26.02 -6.63
CA VAL A 87 -2.53 -24.92 -6.61
C VAL A 87 -1.81 -23.62 -6.42
N GLY A 88 -0.69 -23.56 -7.02
CA GLY A 88 0.08 -22.34 -7.24
C GLY A 88 0.41 -21.47 -6.06
N SER A 89 0.12 -21.89 -4.85
CA SER A 89 0.24 -21.01 -3.70
C SER A 89 1.67 -20.80 -3.23
N ASP A 90 2.57 -21.70 -3.57
CA ASP A 90 3.98 -21.66 -3.19
C ASP A 90 4.90 -21.80 -4.40
N ALA A 91 4.37 -21.50 -5.59
CA ALA A 91 5.07 -21.64 -6.83
C ALA A 91 5.29 -20.29 -7.50
N TYR A 92 6.14 -20.26 -8.49
CA TYR A 92 6.20 -19.12 -9.39
C TYR A 92 5.32 -19.39 -10.61
N GLY A 93 4.94 -18.32 -11.29
CA GLY A 93 4.16 -18.40 -12.50
C GLY A 93 4.43 -17.25 -13.46
N VAL A 94 3.76 -17.29 -14.59
CA VAL A 94 3.73 -16.19 -15.55
C VAL A 94 2.28 -15.84 -15.86
N SER A 95 2.01 -14.57 -16.11
CA SER A 95 0.69 -14.19 -16.59
C SER A 95 0.50 -14.65 -18.03
N ASN A 96 -0.72 -15.07 -18.34
CA ASN A 96 -1.08 -15.68 -19.61
C ASN A 96 -0.68 -14.80 -20.82
N SER A 97 -1.22 -13.60 -20.90
CA SER A 97 -1.04 -12.73 -22.07
C SER A 97 0.22 -11.88 -22.03
N PHE A 98 0.80 -11.70 -20.85
CA PHE A 98 1.90 -10.76 -20.66
C PHE A 98 3.24 -11.42 -20.42
N LYS A 99 3.27 -12.73 -20.21
CA LYS A 99 4.48 -13.46 -19.81
C LYS A 99 5.18 -12.79 -18.63
N TRP A 100 4.41 -12.31 -17.68
CA TRP A 100 4.91 -11.56 -16.53
C TRP A 100 5.33 -12.52 -15.41
N PRO A 101 6.62 -12.59 -15.10
CA PRO A 101 7.09 -13.51 -14.07
C PRO A 101 6.68 -13.02 -12.67
N TYR A 102 6.31 -13.95 -11.82
CA TYR A 102 6.04 -13.70 -10.41
C TYR A 102 6.34 -14.94 -9.59
N THR A 103 6.56 -14.74 -8.29
CA THR A 103 6.52 -15.80 -7.28
C THR A 103 5.36 -15.57 -6.34
N ILE A 104 4.87 -16.63 -5.73
CA ILE A 104 3.86 -16.54 -4.68
C ILE A 104 4.08 -17.65 -3.67
N ALA A 105 3.99 -17.29 -2.37
CA ALA A 105 4.17 -18.21 -1.27
C ALA A 105 3.29 -17.84 -0.08
N ARG A 106 2.92 -18.83 0.72
CA ARG A 106 2.36 -18.57 2.05
C ARG A 106 3.43 -18.06 2.98
N VAL A 107 3.11 -17.04 3.75
CA VAL A 107 3.99 -16.64 4.85
C VAL A 107 3.82 -17.66 5.97
N ALA A 108 4.92 -18.31 6.35
CA ALA A 108 4.88 -19.46 7.24
C ALA A 108 4.22 -19.15 8.61
N VAL A 109 3.40 -20.09 9.04
CA VAL A 109 2.64 -20.05 10.31
C VAL A 109 2.81 -21.35 11.10
N THR A 110 3.86 -22.12 10.80
CA THR A 110 4.10 -23.41 11.45
C THR A 110 4.41 -23.23 12.93
N GLY A 111 3.74 -24.01 13.77
CA GLY A 111 3.86 -23.98 15.21
C GLY A 111 2.92 -22.95 15.87
N ALA A 112 3.12 -22.75 17.14
CA ALA A 112 2.44 -21.69 17.88
C ALA A 112 2.86 -20.31 17.34
N PRO A 113 2.01 -19.27 17.47
CA PRO A 113 2.37 -17.91 17.06
C PRO A 113 3.64 -17.40 17.75
N PHE A 114 4.02 -18.00 18.85
CA PHE A 114 5.23 -17.73 19.60
C PHE A 114 5.94 -19.04 19.87
N ASN A 115 7.26 -19.06 19.72
CA ASN A 115 8.06 -20.14 20.25
C ASN A 115 8.18 -19.95 21.77
N THR A 116 7.59 -20.86 22.53
CA THR A 116 7.56 -20.76 24.00
C THR A 116 8.92 -21.00 24.64
N THR A 117 9.86 -21.62 23.91
CA THR A 117 11.19 -21.93 24.43
C THR A 117 12.12 -20.71 24.39
N ASN A 118 12.06 -19.93 23.34
CA ASN A 118 12.96 -18.78 23.13
C ASN A 118 12.23 -17.47 22.83
N GLY A 119 10.89 -17.45 22.90
CA GLY A 119 10.08 -16.27 22.59
C GLY A 119 10.08 -15.86 21.12
N ALA A 120 10.62 -16.66 20.21
CA ALA A 120 10.65 -16.34 18.80
C ALA A 120 9.24 -16.37 18.20
N LEU A 121 8.94 -15.37 17.38
CA LEU A 121 7.68 -15.30 16.64
C LEU A 121 7.77 -16.13 15.36
N VAL A 122 6.66 -16.79 15.00
CA VAL A 122 6.55 -17.38 13.66
C VAL A 122 6.65 -16.29 12.58
N PRO A 123 7.08 -16.58 11.35
CA PRO A 123 7.37 -15.59 10.32
C PRO A 123 6.25 -14.57 10.11
N VAL A 124 4.99 -14.99 10.01
CA VAL A 124 3.86 -14.06 9.82
C VAL A 124 3.72 -13.05 10.97
N ALA A 125 4.07 -13.42 12.19
CA ALA A 125 4.01 -12.58 13.37
C ALA A 125 5.30 -11.80 13.63
N SER A 126 6.36 -12.04 12.84
CA SER A 126 7.64 -11.33 12.94
C SER A 126 7.66 -10.04 12.10
N ARG A 127 8.63 -9.16 12.37
CA ARG A 127 8.88 -8.00 11.51
C ARG A 127 9.55 -8.46 10.21
N PRO A 128 9.18 -7.86 9.07
CA PRO A 128 8.22 -6.78 8.87
C PRO A 128 6.78 -7.27 8.57
N TYR A 129 6.53 -8.56 8.42
CA TYR A 129 5.24 -9.11 8.01
C TYR A 129 4.06 -8.63 8.86
N ARG A 130 4.25 -8.54 10.18
CA ARG A 130 3.17 -8.13 11.10
C ARG A 130 2.66 -6.70 10.95
N PHE A 131 3.32 -5.89 10.11
CA PHE A 131 2.82 -4.57 9.73
C PHE A 131 1.77 -4.63 8.61
N SER A 132 1.55 -5.80 8.02
CA SER A 132 0.44 -6.10 7.13
C SER A 132 -0.62 -6.91 7.87
N GLY A 133 -1.87 -6.75 7.48
CA GLY A 133 -2.97 -7.45 8.12
C GLY A 133 -4.21 -7.51 7.24
N LYS A 134 -5.09 -8.44 7.59
CA LYS A 134 -6.40 -8.58 6.97
C LYS A 134 -7.30 -7.45 7.42
N LEU A 135 -7.95 -6.80 6.47
CA LEU A 135 -8.92 -5.75 6.73
C LEU A 135 -10.32 -6.31 6.53
N TRP A 136 -11.17 -6.10 7.50
CA TRP A 136 -12.57 -6.43 7.44
C TRP A 136 -13.37 -5.14 7.45
N MET A 137 -14.33 -5.05 6.56
CA MET A 137 -15.21 -3.90 6.49
C MET A 137 -16.65 -4.34 6.27
N ARG A 138 -17.56 -3.57 6.83
CA ARG A 138 -19.00 -3.81 6.71
C ARG A 138 -19.63 -2.69 5.88
N PHE A 139 -20.38 -3.08 4.86
CA PHE A 139 -21.25 -2.19 4.09
C PHE A 139 -22.69 -2.67 4.26
N GLY A 140 -23.54 -1.82 4.78
CA GLY A 140 -24.88 -2.23 5.22
C GLY A 140 -24.80 -3.35 6.27
N SER A 141 -25.38 -4.51 5.98
CA SER A 141 -25.32 -5.71 6.82
C SER A 141 -24.22 -6.71 6.43
N SER A 142 -23.57 -6.53 5.30
CA SER A 142 -22.63 -7.50 4.72
C SER A 142 -21.18 -7.17 5.07
N TRP A 143 -20.41 -8.21 5.39
CA TRP A 143 -18.98 -8.13 5.64
C TRP A 143 -18.17 -8.49 4.40
N TYR A 144 -17.10 -7.75 4.19
CA TYR A 144 -16.15 -7.90 3.10
C TYR A 144 -14.72 -7.91 3.61
N VAL A 145 -13.78 -8.30 2.76
CA VAL A 145 -12.37 -8.40 3.12
C VAL A 145 -11.47 -7.71 2.13
N CYS A 146 -10.47 -7.08 2.69
CA CYS A 146 -9.31 -6.50 2.02
C CYS A 146 -8.04 -6.83 2.80
N THR A 147 -6.98 -6.18 2.41
CA THR A 147 -5.69 -6.13 3.10
C THR A 147 -5.35 -4.67 3.41
N ALA A 148 -4.65 -4.42 4.49
CA ALA A 148 -4.12 -3.10 4.82
C ALA A 148 -2.76 -3.20 5.50
N SER A 149 -2.00 -2.13 5.48
CA SER A 149 -0.67 -2.07 6.09
C SER A 149 -0.48 -0.83 6.94
N LEU A 150 0.23 -1.00 8.04
CA LEU A 150 0.54 0.07 9.00
C LEU A 150 1.70 0.91 8.46
N VAL A 151 1.47 2.21 8.28
CA VAL A 151 2.47 3.15 7.73
C VAL A 151 2.83 4.30 8.68
N LYS A 152 2.10 4.41 9.79
CA LYS A 152 2.38 5.33 10.90
C LYS A 152 1.96 4.67 12.21
N ARG A 153 2.20 5.34 13.34
CA ARG A 153 1.90 4.83 14.69
C ARG A 153 0.51 4.21 14.83
N GLY A 154 -0.50 4.84 14.22
CA GLY A 154 -1.89 4.39 14.28
C GLY A 154 -2.63 4.50 12.94
N ILE A 155 -1.92 4.66 11.82
CA ILE A 155 -2.51 4.87 10.51
C ILE A 155 -2.15 3.71 9.58
N LEU A 156 -3.19 3.11 9.01
CA LEU A 156 -3.07 2.16 7.90
C LEU A 156 -3.16 2.89 6.57
N ILE A 157 -2.63 2.22 5.54
CA ILE A 157 -2.94 2.49 4.14
C ILE A 157 -3.62 1.27 3.53
N THR A 158 -4.60 1.51 2.66
CA THR A 158 -5.36 0.50 1.92
C THR A 158 -5.89 1.10 0.62
N ALA A 159 -6.71 0.37 -0.14
CA ALA A 159 -7.42 0.91 -1.29
C ALA A 159 -8.69 1.66 -0.86
N ALA A 160 -9.10 2.68 -1.61
CA ALA A 160 -10.31 3.44 -1.29
C ALA A 160 -11.57 2.57 -1.40
N HIS A 161 -11.62 1.67 -2.39
CA HIS A 161 -12.76 0.76 -2.55
C HIS A 161 -12.95 -0.20 -1.36
N CYS A 162 -11.95 -0.36 -0.49
CA CYS A 162 -12.09 -1.12 0.74
C CYS A 162 -12.90 -0.40 1.82
N VAL A 163 -13.04 0.91 1.73
CA VAL A 163 -13.74 1.72 2.74
C VAL A 163 -14.86 2.59 2.17
N HIS A 164 -14.96 2.66 0.84
CA HIS A 164 -15.95 3.51 0.16
C HIS A 164 -16.28 3.02 -1.24
N ASN A 165 -17.56 2.97 -1.60
CA ASN A 165 -18.01 2.71 -2.96
C ASN A 165 -17.82 3.96 -3.85
N TYR A 166 -17.12 3.79 -4.97
CA TYR A 166 -16.76 4.87 -5.88
C TYR A 166 -17.94 5.75 -6.27
N GLY A 167 -17.78 7.06 -6.12
CA GLY A 167 -18.74 8.06 -6.55
C GLY A 167 -20.04 8.16 -5.74
N GLN A 168 -20.24 7.28 -4.75
CA GLN A 168 -21.49 7.25 -3.97
C GLN A 168 -21.53 8.26 -2.81
N ARG A 169 -20.54 9.12 -2.70
CA ARG A 169 -20.50 10.19 -1.71
C ARG A 169 -20.84 9.65 -0.31
N ALA A 170 -21.70 10.33 0.45
CA ALA A 170 -22.04 9.92 1.80
C ALA A 170 -22.63 8.49 1.91
N ALA A 171 -23.31 8.03 0.88
CA ALA A 171 -23.89 6.68 0.86
C ALA A 171 -22.86 5.57 0.61
N GLY A 172 -21.65 5.92 0.13
CA GLY A 172 -20.62 4.95 -0.25
C GLY A 172 -19.78 4.43 0.91
N TRP A 173 -19.90 4.97 2.11
CA TRP A 173 -19.02 4.63 3.22
C TRP A 173 -19.26 3.23 3.80
N ALA A 174 -18.17 2.55 4.15
CA ALA A 174 -18.23 1.42 5.06
C ALA A 174 -18.79 1.87 6.41
N ASN A 175 -19.59 1.00 7.04
CA ASN A 175 -20.17 1.27 8.37
C ASN A 175 -19.21 0.92 9.50
N GLU A 176 -18.32 -0.05 9.27
CA GLU A 176 -17.38 -0.54 10.27
C GLU A 176 -16.14 -1.09 9.58
N VAL A 177 -14.97 -0.87 10.17
CA VAL A 177 -13.69 -1.37 9.67
C VAL A 177 -12.88 -1.93 10.83
N ARG A 178 -12.33 -3.15 10.65
CA ARG A 178 -11.45 -3.83 11.61
C ARG A 178 -10.19 -4.33 10.92
N TRP A 179 -9.06 -4.18 11.54
CA TRP A 179 -7.79 -4.65 11.04
C TRP A 179 -7.18 -5.71 11.95
N TYR A 180 -6.79 -6.83 11.37
CA TYR A 180 -6.16 -7.97 12.02
C TYR A 180 -4.71 -8.09 11.57
N PRO A 181 -3.73 -7.51 12.28
CA PRO A 181 -2.33 -7.64 11.93
C PRO A 181 -1.85 -9.08 12.00
N ALA A 182 -1.00 -9.47 11.06
CA ALA A 182 -0.45 -10.82 11.00
C ALA A 182 -1.52 -11.92 11.11
N ASN A 183 -2.69 -11.73 10.48
CA ASN A 183 -3.74 -12.74 10.47
C ASN A 183 -3.25 -14.03 9.81
N TYR A 184 -3.61 -15.19 10.39
CA TYR A 184 -3.27 -16.50 9.81
C TYR A 184 -4.34 -17.57 10.07
N ALA A 185 -5.47 -17.17 10.62
CA ALA A 185 -6.58 -18.06 10.91
C ALA A 185 -7.92 -17.37 10.67
N ALA A 186 -9.00 -18.11 10.74
CA ALA A 186 -10.35 -17.59 10.54
C ALA A 186 -10.71 -16.44 11.50
N GLY A 187 -10.25 -16.50 12.72
CA GLY A 187 -10.58 -15.55 13.79
C GLY A 187 -9.49 -14.54 14.14
N GLY A 188 -8.38 -14.52 13.42
CA GLY A 188 -7.33 -13.54 13.70
C GLY A 188 -5.93 -14.12 13.81
N GLY A 189 -5.04 -13.36 14.40
CA GLY A 189 -3.65 -13.67 14.67
C GLY A 189 -3.28 -13.30 16.11
N PRO A 190 -1.99 -13.33 16.46
CA PRO A 190 -1.53 -13.19 17.86
C PRO A 190 -1.85 -11.82 18.49
N TRP A 191 -2.20 -10.84 17.66
CA TRP A 191 -2.45 -9.46 18.11
C TRP A 191 -3.95 -9.14 18.27
N GLY A 192 -4.84 -10.08 17.87
CA GLY A 192 -6.26 -9.81 17.74
C GLY A 192 -6.54 -8.72 16.68
N TYR A 193 -7.57 -7.92 16.88
CA TYR A 193 -7.91 -6.86 15.94
C TYR A 193 -7.84 -5.47 16.56
N TYR A 194 -7.76 -4.46 15.67
CA TYR A 194 -7.91 -3.04 15.97
C TYR A 194 -9.16 -2.52 15.25
N SER A 195 -10.03 -1.83 15.96
CA SER A 195 -11.16 -1.12 15.35
C SER A 195 -10.66 0.18 14.74
N ALA A 196 -11.20 0.53 13.58
CA ALA A 196 -10.97 1.84 12.99
C ALA A 196 -11.86 2.90 13.66
N GLN A 197 -11.32 4.11 13.80
CA GLN A 197 -12.04 5.30 14.26
C GLN A 197 -12.54 6.14 13.11
N THR A 198 -11.69 6.32 12.08
CA THR A 198 -12.01 7.05 10.87
C THR A 198 -11.22 6.48 9.70
N TRP A 199 -11.66 6.81 8.49
CA TRP A 199 -10.93 6.53 7.26
C TRP A 199 -11.08 7.71 6.31
N ARG A 200 -10.13 7.89 5.42
CA ARG A 200 -10.07 9.05 4.54
C ARG A 200 -9.70 8.63 3.13
N ILE A 201 -10.37 9.23 2.15
CA ILE A 201 -10.15 9.00 0.72
C ILE A 201 -10.01 10.33 -0.03
N PRO A 202 -9.42 10.32 -1.24
CA PRO A 202 -9.41 11.48 -2.11
C PRO A 202 -10.81 11.89 -2.58
N THR A 203 -11.09 13.19 -2.59
CA THR A 203 -12.39 13.74 -3.03
C THR A 203 -12.79 13.34 -4.46
N PRO A 204 -11.88 13.26 -5.45
CA PRO A 204 -12.24 12.77 -6.77
C PRO A 204 -12.82 11.35 -6.75
N TYR A 205 -12.24 10.46 -5.94
CA TYR A 205 -12.78 9.11 -5.75
C TYR A 205 -14.17 9.14 -5.09
N TYR A 206 -14.32 9.93 -4.03
CA TYR A 206 -15.59 10.10 -3.31
C TYR A 206 -16.73 10.61 -4.19
N ASN A 207 -16.43 11.60 -5.06
CA ASN A 207 -17.43 12.23 -5.94
C ASN A 207 -17.66 11.47 -7.25
N GLY A 208 -16.84 10.48 -7.59
CA GLY A 208 -16.90 9.80 -8.89
C GLY A 208 -16.35 10.63 -10.05
N THR A 209 -15.46 11.57 -9.77
CA THR A 209 -14.83 12.46 -10.78
C THR A 209 -13.36 12.13 -11.03
N ASP A 210 -12.88 11.02 -10.46
CA ASP A 210 -11.50 10.56 -10.63
C ASP A 210 -11.22 10.16 -12.08
N THR A 211 -9.98 10.27 -12.49
CA THR A 211 -9.52 9.74 -13.77
C THR A 211 -9.43 8.23 -13.68
N CYS A 212 -10.37 7.57 -14.31
CA CYS A 212 -10.48 6.12 -14.32
C CYS A 212 -10.48 5.58 -15.75
N GLN A 213 -10.28 4.28 -15.89
CA GLN A 213 -10.44 3.58 -17.15
C GLN A 213 -11.91 3.53 -17.55
N SER A 214 -12.20 3.72 -18.84
CA SER A 214 -13.54 3.56 -19.39
C SER A 214 -14.08 2.14 -19.14
N GLY A 215 -15.32 2.04 -18.70
CA GLY A 215 -15.95 0.77 -18.37
C GLY A 215 -15.52 0.12 -17.06
N ALA A 216 -14.53 0.69 -16.35
CA ALA A 216 -14.18 0.29 -15.01
C ALA A 216 -14.82 1.21 -13.98
N ILE A 217 -15.35 0.65 -12.92
CA ILE A 217 -16.01 1.41 -11.86
C ILE A 217 -15.22 1.26 -10.57
N GLY A 218 -14.58 2.34 -10.16
CA GLY A 218 -14.03 2.52 -8.81
C GLY A 218 -12.66 1.93 -8.51
N VAL A 219 -12.05 1.18 -9.40
CA VAL A 219 -10.79 0.48 -9.10
C VAL A 219 -9.63 0.83 -10.03
N VAL A 220 -9.80 0.90 -11.34
CA VAL A 220 -8.73 1.31 -12.27
C VAL A 220 -8.72 2.83 -12.39
N CYS A 221 -8.33 3.49 -11.33
CA CYS A 221 -8.37 4.93 -11.18
C CYS A 221 -7.04 5.49 -10.68
N ASN A 222 -6.88 6.81 -10.78
CA ASN A 222 -5.70 7.50 -10.24
C ASN A 222 -5.63 7.46 -8.71
N ASN A 223 -6.77 7.38 -8.02
CA ASN A 223 -6.83 7.69 -6.59
C ASN A 223 -7.61 6.65 -5.77
N ASP A 224 -7.56 5.37 -6.15
CA ASP A 224 -8.08 4.27 -5.32
C ASP A 224 -7.13 3.97 -4.15
N ILE A 225 -6.97 4.95 -3.27
CA ILE A 225 -6.14 4.90 -2.07
C ILE A 225 -6.90 5.45 -0.85
N ALA A 226 -6.66 4.87 0.32
CA ALA A 226 -7.26 5.30 1.57
C ALA A 226 -6.28 5.22 2.74
N THR A 227 -6.50 6.06 3.74
CA THR A 227 -5.93 5.89 5.08
C THR A 227 -7.02 5.47 6.06
N VAL A 228 -6.64 4.70 7.07
CA VAL A 228 -7.52 4.27 8.17
C VAL A 228 -6.85 4.55 9.49
N ARG A 229 -7.50 5.32 10.35
CA ARG A 229 -7.05 5.60 11.71
C ARG A 229 -7.59 4.55 12.67
N LEU A 230 -6.69 3.86 13.36
CA LEU A 230 -7.01 2.80 14.30
C LEU A 230 -7.21 3.32 15.72
N ALA A 231 -8.19 2.82 16.42
CA ALA A 231 -8.29 3.04 17.85
C ALA A 231 -7.11 2.41 18.60
N PRO A 232 -6.52 3.08 19.59
CA PRO A 232 -5.56 2.46 20.47
C PRO A 232 -6.21 1.28 21.22
N LYS A 233 -5.48 0.18 21.38
CA LYS A 233 -5.93 -0.97 22.16
C LYS A 233 -5.34 -0.90 23.56
N SER A 234 -6.18 -0.76 24.57
CA SER A 234 -5.75 -0.49 25.95
C SER A 234 -4.78 0.70 26.05
N GLY A 235 -5.11 1.81 25.40
CA GLY A 235 -4.29 3.02 25.36
C GLY A 235 -3.04 2.96 24.49
N VAL A 236 -2.71 1.82 23.88
CA VAL A 236 -1.49 1.63 23.09
C VAL A 236 -1.79 1.59 21.59
N HIS A 237 -1.18 2.47 20.84
CA HIS A 237 -1.27 2.48 19.37
C HIS A 237 -0.68 1.22 18.74
N ALA A 238 -1.22 0.82 17.60
CA ALA A 238 -0.81 -0.39 16.89
C ALA A 238 0.71 -0.41 16.60
N GLY A 239 1.28 0.70 16.14
CA GLY A 239 2.71 0.79 15.83
C GLY A 239 3.61 0.54 17.03
N ASN A 240 3.23 1.06 18.20
CA ASN A 240 4.00 0.83 19.42
C ASN A 240 3.90 -0.65 19.85
N ARG A 241 2.72 -1.25 19.77
CA ARG A 241 2.51 -2.66 20.14
C ARG A 241 3.19 -3.63 19.15
N LEU A 242 3.16 -3.31 17.86
CA LEU A 242 3.81 -4.11 16.83
C LEU A 242 5.31 -3.79 16.67
N GLY A 243 5.79 -2.73 17.32
CA GLY A 243 7.19 -2.30 17.32
C GLY A 243 7.66 -1.75 15.98
N GLY A 244 6.82 -0.97 15.30
CA GLY A 244 7.13 -0.24 14.07
C GLY A 244 6.01 -0.29 13.04
N TRP A 245 6.36 0.19 11.84
CA TRP A 245 5.47 0.29 10.68
C TRP A 245 6.31 0.40 9.40
N TYR A 246 5.67 0.32 8.23
CA TYR A 246 6.30 0.57 6.93
C TYR A 246 6.52 2.06 6.67
N GLY A 247 7.53 2.38 5.88
CA GLY A 247 7.60 3.66 5.20
C GLY A 247 6.69 3.70 3.97
N TYR A 248 6.56 4.85 3.33
CA TYR A 248 5.91 4.96 2.03
C TYR A 248 6.68 5.92 1.11
N GLY A 249 6.67 5.62 -0.17
CA GLY A 249 7.37 6.36 -1.22
C GLY A 249 6.39 6.83 -2.31
N TRP A 250 6.79 7.83 -3.07
CA TRP A 250 5.95 8.47 -4.10
C TRP A 250 6.76 8.92 -5.31
N ASN A 251 6.06 9.36 -6.36
CA ASN A 251 6.66 9.88 -7.61
C ASN A 251 7.65 8.90 -8.27
N GLY A 252 7.29 7.62 -8.26
CA GLY A 252 8.11 6.58 -8.86
C GLY A 252 9.31 6.19 -8.00
N TYR A 253 9.18 6.27 -6.68
CA TYR A 253 10.19 5.75 -5.76
C TYR A 253 10.61 4.33 -6.15
N SER A 254 11.90 4.12 -6.37
CA SER A 254 12.53 2.89 -6.89
C SER A 254 12.16 2.47 -8.32
N TYR A 255 11.22 3.11 -9.00
CA TYR A 255 10.94 2.85 -10.40
C TYR A 255 11.97 3.56 -11.28
N ILE A 256 12.73 2.79 -12.03
CA ILE A 256 13.76 3.28 -12.96
C ILE A 256 13.45 2.86 -14.40
N ALA A 257 13.70 3.74 -15.34
CA ALA A 257 13.69 3.39 -16.76
C ALA A 257 14.93 2.55 -17.07
N THR A 258 14.75 1.47 -17.79
CA THR A 258 15.86 0.61 -18.19
C THR A 258 15.70 0.09 -19.62
N PRO A 259 16.77 0.11 -20.44
CA PRO A 259 16.73 -0.43 -21.79
C PRO A 259 16.36 -1.91 -21.86
N ILE A 260 16.72 -2.70 -20.84
CA ILE A 260 16.41 -4.14 -20.76
C ILE A 260 14.90 -4.40 -20.87
N PHE A 261 14.08 -3.47 -20.40
CA PHE A 261 12.62 -3.54 -20.48
C PHE A 261 12.03 -2.52 -21.45
N GLY A 262 12.76 -2.19 -22.54
CA GLY A 262 12.29 -1.24 -23.53
C GLY A 262 12.08 0.18 -22.98
N ASN A 263 12.94 0.62 -22.09
CA ASN A 263 12.84 1.89 -21.36
C ASN A 263 11.60 2.03 -20.47
N ALA A 264 10.90 0.93 -20.20
CA ALA A 264 9.85 0.95 -19.19
C ALA A 264 10.43 1.27 -17.81
N ARG A 265 9.66 2.01 -17.02
CA ARG A 265 9.99 2.28 -15.60
C ARG A 265 9.52 1.11 -14.76
N VAL A 266 10.46 0.40 -14.16
CA VAL A 266 10.21 -0.83 -13.38
C VAL A 266 10.86 -0.76 -12.01
N ALA A 267 10.31 -1.52 -11.08
CA ALA A 267 10.85 -1.74 -9.74
C ALA A 267 10.66 -3.19 -9.32
N GLN A 268 11.55 -3.69 -8.48
CA GLN A 268 11.34 -4.96 -7.80
C GLN A 268 10.35 -4.77 -6.65
N ILE A 269 9.25 -5.51 -6.69
CA ILE A 269 8.14 -5.36 -5.75
C ILE A 269 7.87 -6.66 -5.02
N THR A 270 7.75 -6.58 -3.71
CA THR A 270 7.10 -7.61 -2.88
C THR A 270 5.66 -7.16 -2.60
N GLN A 271 4.70 -7.98 -2.98
CA GLN A 271 3.28 -7.81 -2.67
C GLN A 271 2.89 -8.68 -1.48
N ILE A 272 2.12 -8.13 -0.55
CA ILE A 272 1.54 -8.86 0.58
C ILE A 272 0.03 -8.75 0.50
N GLY A 273 -0.68 -9.87 0.73
CA GLY A 273 -2.13 -9.86 0.66
C GLY A 273 -2.81 -11.09 1.28
N TYR A 274 -4.14 -11.02 1.33
CA TYR A 274 -5.03 -12.08 1.83
C TYR A 274 -6.08 -12.44 0.78
N PRO A 275 -5.67 -13.08 -0.35
CA PRO A 275 -6.59 -13.40 -1.43
C PRO A 275 -7.58 -14.49 -1.03
N VAL A 276 -8.87 -14.25 -1.25
CA VAL A 276 -9.96 -15.15 -0.81
C VAL A 276 -9.95 -16.48 -1.55
N ALA A 277 -9.52 -16.51 -2.82
CA ALA A 277 -9.46 -17.74 -3.59
C ALA A 277 -8.38 -18.71 -3.09
N ILE A 278 -7.42 -18.24 -2.31
CA ILE A 278 -6.35 -19.04 -1.72
C ILE A 278 -6.56 -19.05 -0.21
N ASP A 279 -6.64 -20.23 0.39
CA ASP A 279 -6.84 -20.42 1.82
C ASP A 279 -8.01 -19.61 2.42
N ARG A 280 -9.03 -19.31 1.59
CA ARG A 280 -10.18 -18.47 1.97
C ARG A 280 -9.76 -17.08 2.52
N GLY A 281 -8.59 -16.60 2.12
CA GLY A 281 -8.03 -15.35 2.64
C GLY A 281 -7.67 -15.37 4.12
N TYR A 282 -7.49 -16.54 4.71
CA TYR A 282 -7.08 -16.62 6.11
C TYR A 282 -5.58 -16.44 6.30
N GLN A 283 -4.80 -16.84 5.30
CA GLN A 283 -3.36 -16.83 5.38
C GLN A 283 -2.76 -15.66 4.60
N MET A 284 -1.72 -15.07 5.16
CA MET A 284 -0.95 -14.06 4.47
C MET A 284 -0.15 -14.69 3.35
N LEU A 285 -0.26 -14.14 2.15
CA LEU A 285 0.58 -14.49 1.01
C LEU A 285 1.58 -13.38 0.73
N ARG A 286 2.73 -13.79 0.25
CA ARG A 286 3.78 -12.96 -0.33
C ARG A 286 3.91 -13.32 -1.80
N GLY A 287 3.95 -12.31 -2.67
CA GLY A 287 4.35 -12.45 -4.07
C GLY A 287 5.50 -11.51 -4.37
N ASP A 288 6.43 -11.93 -5.20
CA ASP A 288 7.52 -11.09 -5.69
C ASP A 288 7.46 -11.03 -7.22
N SER A 289 7.54 -9.81 -7.77
CA SER A 289 7.46 -9.57 -9.20
C SER A 289 8.10 -8.22 -9.57
N PHE A 290 8.20 -7.94 -10.86
CA PHE A 290 8.53 -6.61 -11.35
C PHE A 290 7.27 -5.76 -11.47
N GLY A 291 7.22 -4.66 -10.72
CA GLY A 291 6.22 -3.61 -10.91
C GLY A 291 6.59 -2.74 -12.10
N LYS A 292 5.63 -2.47 -12.99
CA LYS A 292 5.80 -1.57 -14.15
C LYS A 292 4.89 -0.35 -13.99
N TYR A 293 5.47 0.83 -14.14
CA TYR A 293 4.71 2.08 -14.23
C TYR A 293 4.02 2.22 -15.57
N ILE A 294 2.78 2.66 -15.56
CA ILE A 294 1.92 2.73 -16.74
C ILE A 294 1.21 4.08 -16.79
N VAL A 295 1.12 4.60 -18.00
CA VAL A 295 0.39 5.81 -18.32
C VAL A 295 -0.57 5.50 -19.47
N ALA A 296 -1.82 5.91 -19.30
CA ALA A 296 -2.87 5.80 -20.32
C ALA A 296 -3.76 7.05 -20.32
N THR A 297 -4.71 7.10 -21.23
CA THR A 297 -5.78 8.11 -21.21
C THR A 297 -6.98 7.55 -20.47
N GLY A 298 -7.43 8.24 -19.44
CA GLY A 298 -8.64 7.90 -18.71
C GLY A 298 -9.92 8.26 -19.47
N ALA A 299 -11.05 7.80 -18.97
CA ALA A 299 -12.36 8.05 -19.57
C ALA A 299 -12.71 9.55 -19.70
N ASN A 300 -12.17 10.38 -18.83
CA ASN A 300 -12.34 11.83 -18.84
C ASN A 300 -11.29 12.57 -19.68
N GLY A 301 -10.51 11.86 -20.50
CA GLY A 301 -9.47 12.43 -21.35
C GLY A 301 -8.18 12.82 -20.61
N LYS A 302 -8.14 12.71 -19.30
CA LYS A 302 -6.95 13.03 -18.49
C LYS A 302 -6.00 11.85 -18.40
N GLN A 303 -4.79 12.12 -17.93
CA GLN A 303 -3.76 11.09 -17.77
C GLN A 303 -4.06 10.17 -16.59
N LEU A 304 -4.28 8.90 -16.89
CA LEU A 304 -4.37 7.81 -15.92
C LEU A 304 -2.95 7.27 -15.64
N ARG A 305 -2.57 7.25 -14.36
CA ARG A 305 -1.28 6.75 -13.88
C ARG A 305 -1.50 5.58 -12.94
N ASN A 306 -1.00 4.43 -13.34
CA ASN A 306 -1.10 3.21 -12.55
C ASN A 306 0.24 2.46 -12.56
N THR A 307 0.32 1.44 -11.74
CA THR A 307 1.39 0.45 -11.75
C THR A 307 0.77 -0.92 -11.85
N GLN A 308 1.46 -1.88 -12.46
CA GLN A 308 1.00 -3.27 -12.53
C GLN A 308 2.14 -4.24 -12.34
N LEU A 309 1.83 -5.45 -11.89
CA LEU A 309 2.79 -6.54 -11.68
C LEU A 309 2.14 -7.90 -11.95
N GLY A 310 2.97 -8.91 -12.16
CA GLY A 310 2.51 -10.31 -12.17
C GLY A 310 2.09 -10.74 -10.77
N SER A 311 0.90 -11.35 -10.66
CA SER A 311 0.38 -11.82 -9.38
C SER A 311 -0.77 -12.79 -9.58
N ALA A 312 -0.76 -13.90 -8.85
CA ALA A 312 -1.89 -14.82 -8.75
C ALA A 312 -2.85 -14.48 -7.61
N MET A 313 -2.63 -13.39 -6.88
CA MET A 313 -3.54 -12.98 -5.82
C MET A 313 -4.89 -12.53 -6.40
N THR A 314 -5.95 -12.74 -5.65
CA THR A 314 -7.34 -12.48 -6.05
C THR A 314 -7.99 -11.46 -5.14
N GLY A 315 -9.32 -11.27 -5.25
CA GLY A 315 -10.10 -10.43 -4.33
C GLY A 315 -9.80 -10.77 -2.87
N GLY A 316 -9.71 -9.74 -2.03
CA GLY A 316 -9.21 -9.82 -0.65
C GLY A 316 -7.76 -9.36 -0.51
N SER A 317 -6.94 -9.44 -1.56
CA SER A 317 -5.61 -8.80 -1.60
C SER A 317 -5.68 -7.28 -1.80
N SER A 318 -6.82 -6.74 -2.18
CA SER A 318 -7.11 -5.31 -2.32
C SER A 318 -6.59 -4.51 -1.12
N GLY A 319 -5.92 -3.40 -1.35
CA GLY A 319 -5.28 -2.58 -0.31
C GLY A 319 -3.98 -3.15 0.25
N GLY A 320 -3.58 -4.35 -0.17
CA GLY A 320 -2.31 -4.97 0.21
C GLY A 320 -1.11 -4.16 -0.30
N PRO A 321 -0.05 -4.02 0.51
CA PRO A 321 1.07 -3.16 0.17
C PRO A 321 1.94 -3.76 -0.95
N TRP A 322 2.40 -2.88 -1.81
CA TRP A 322 3.48 -3.12 -2.77
C TRP A 322 4.76 -2.51 -2.20
N LEU A 323 5.70 -3.35 -1.85
CA LEU A 323 6.85 -2.99 -1.04
C LEU A 323 8.14 -3.08 -1.84
N VAL A 324 8.99 -2.07 -1.72
CA VAL A 324 10.39 -2.15 -2.14
C VAL A 324 11.29 -2.37 -0.93
N ASN A 325 12.40 -3.06 -1.13
CA ASN A 325 13.37 -3.43 -0.09
C ASN A 325 12.72 -4.16 1.10
N PHE A 326 11.78 -5.06 0.82
CA PHE A 326 11.06 -5.79 1.85
C PHE A 326 11.96 -6.78 2.60
N GLY A 327 11.97 -6.69 3.92
CA GLY A 327 12.74 -7.58 4.79
C GLY A 327 14.26 -7.36 4.73
N THR A 328 14.74 -6.48 3.88
CA THR A 328 16.16 -6.19 3.79
C THR A 328 16.61 -5.23 4.88
N SER A 329 17.86 -5.32 5.25
CA SER A 329 18.54 -4.32 6.11
C SER A 329 19.79 -3.87 5.38
N PRO A 330 19.64 -3.11 4.28
CA PRO A 330 20.78 -2.72 3.49
C PRO A 330 21.71 -1.85 4.33
N VAL A 331 22.99 -2.26 4.36
CA VAL A 331 24.06 -1.43 4.87
C VAL A 331 24.79 -0.89 3.65
N VAL A 332 24.65 0.40 3.41
CA VAL A 332 25.36 1.09 2.34
C VAL A 332 26.53 1.83 2.97
N THR A 333 27.71 1.27 2.82
CA THR A 333 28.94 1.96 3.18
C THR A 333 29.57 2.52 1.91
N GLY A 334 29.59 3.83 1.80
CA GLY A 334 30.60 4.52 1.01
C GLY A 334 30.32 4.77 -0.46
N SER A 335 29.20 4.38 -1.08
CA SER A 335 28.98 4.68 -2.49
C SER A 335 27.56 5.07 -2.84
N ALA A 336 27.43 6.24 -3.43
CA ALA A 336 26.19 6.71 -4.08
C ALA A 336 25.85 5.94 -5.38
N SER A 337 26.69 5.04 -5.84
CA SER A 337 26.58 4.38 -7.13
C SER A 337 25.70 3.12 -7.16
N LEU A 338 25.16 2.69 -6.03
CA LEU A 338 24.29 1.49 -5.95
C LEU A 338 22.84 1.75 -6.42
N GLY A 339 22.62 2.82 -7.14
CA GLY A 339 21.30 3.17 -7.62
C GLY A 339 20.32 3.51 -6.49
N ARG A 340 19.03 3.57 -6.81
CA ARG A 340 18.00 3.87 -5.81
C ARG A 340 17.77 2.74 -4.81
N ALA A 341 18.06 1.52 -5.20
CA ALA A 341 18.05 0.37 -4.31
C ALA A 341 19.14 0.43 -3.23
N GLY A 342 20.19 1.20 -3.45
CA GLY A 342 21.26 1.46 -2.50
C GLY A 342 20.89 2.39 -1.35
N THR A 343 19.66 2.90 -1.29
CA THR A 343 19.20 3.66 -0.12
C THR A 343 19.02 2.71 1.06
N VAL A 344 19.36 3.17 2.24
CA VAL A 344 19.13 2.42 3.50
C VAL A 344 17.64 2.28 3.86
N ALA A 345 16.76 2.89 3.09
CA ALA A 345 15.33 2.79 3.29
C ALA A 345 14.82 1.38 2.94
N ARG A 346 14.16 0.77 3.89
CA ARG A 346 13.59 -0.58 3.78
C ARG A 346 12.10 -0.58 4.03
N ASN A 347 11.43 -1.59 3.48
CA ASN A 347 10.00 -1.81 3.72
C ASN A 347 9.15 -0.57 3.33
N ILE A 348 9.37 -0.04 2.13
CA ILE A 348 8.72 1.17 1.63
C ILE A 348 7.53 0.77 0.75
N VAL A 349 6.33 1.16 1.15
CA VAL A 349 5.10 0.99 0.36
C VAL A 349 5.11 2.00 -0.77
N VAL A 350 4.97 1.55 -2.01
CA VAL A 350 4.93 2.38 -3.23
C VAL A 350 3.61 2.26 -3.99
N GLY A 351 2.69 1.46 -3.50
CA GLY A 351 1.36 1.25 -4.03
C GLY A 351 0.56 0.31 -3.15
N THR A 352 -0.74 0.23 -3.37
CA THR A 352 -1.65 -0.73 -2.74
C THR A 352 -2.46 -1.42 -3.82
N THR A 353 -2.63 -2.73 -3.72
CA THR A 353 -3.42 -3.49 -4.67
C THR A 353 -4.81 -2.87 -4.84
N SER A 354 -5.16 -2.51 -6.07
CA SER A 354 -6.40 -1.82 -6.41
C SER A 354 -7.30 -2.67 -7.30
N TRP A 355 -6.74 -3.34 -8.29
CA TRP A 355 -7.48 -4.04 -9.32
C TRP A 355 -6.74 -5.28 -9.83
N GLY A 356 -7.45 -6.13 -10.52
CA GLY A 356 -6.93 -7.31 -11.19
C GLY A 356 -7.87 -7.77 -12.29
N TYR A 357 -7.41 -8.73 -13.09
CA TYR A 357 -8.26 -9.31 -14.12
C TYR A 357 -9.34 -10.21 -13.53
N THR A 358 -10.52 -10.19 -14.16
CA THR A 358 -11.57 -11.18 -13.88
C THR A 358 -11.41 -12.43 -14.73
N SER A 359 -10.64 -12.37 -15.80
CA SER A 359 -10.37 -13.52 -16.68
C SER A 359 -9.43 -14.50 -15.98
N VAL A 360 -9.86 -15.74 -15.94
CA VAL A 360 -9.04 -16.84 -15.43
C VAL A 360 -7.78 -16.98 -16.29
N GLY A 361 -6.63 -17.08 -15.66
CA GLY A 361 -5.35 -17.24 -16.34
C GLY A 361 -4.61 -15.93 -16.65
N ILE A 362 -5.20 -14.75 -16.40
CA ILE A 362 -4.45 -13.49 -16.47
C ILE A 362 -4.04 -13.09 -15.06
N ASN A 363 -2.83 -13.47 -14.69
CA ASN A 363 -2.27 -13.26 -13.37
C ASN A 363 -1.52 -11.94 -13.30
N VAL A 364 -2.28 -10.84 -13.37
CA VAL A 364 -1.77 -9.47 -13.26
C VAL A 364 -2.67 -8.67 -12.33
N GLN A 365 -2.06 -7.93 -11.44
CA GLN A 365 -2.74 -6.95 -10.59
C GLN A 365 -2.16 -5.56 -10.78
N GLY A 366 -2.93 -4.57 -10.39
CA GLY A 366 -2.56 -3.18 -10.51
C GLY A 366 -2.85 -2.37 -9.27
N ALA A 367 -2.23 -1.20 -9.22
CA ALA A 367 -2.34 -0.24 -8.15
C ALA A 367 -2.44 1.18 -8.70
N SER A 368 -3.19 2.04 -8.04
CA SER A 368 -3.09 3.48 -8.26
C SER A 368 -1.67 3.94 -7.95
N TYR A 369 -1.13 4.77 -8.82
CA TYR A 369 0.22 5.31 -8.65
C TYR A 369 0.30 6.27 -7.47
N PHE A 370 1.22 6.03 -6.57
CA PHE A 370 1.49 6.98 -5.48
C PHE A 370 2.30 8.15 -6.01
N GLY A 371 1.68 9.33 -6.04
CA GLY A 371 2.34 10.52 -6.51
C GLY A 371 1.44 11.50 -7.21
N GLN A 372 2.07 12.32 -8.02
CA GLN A 372 1.39 13.34 -8.79
C GLN A 372 0.57 12.71 -9.91
N ASN A 373 -0.64 13.18 -10.09
CA ASN A 373 -1.54 12.78 -11.16
C ASN A 373 -2.42 13.96 -11.60
N ALA A 374 -3.39 13.73 -12.45
CA ALA A 374 -4.23 14.78 -13.02
C ALA A 374 -5.07 15.52 -11.98
N GLU A 375 -5.45 14.87 -10.89
CA GLU A 375 -6.23 15.43 -9.79
C GLU A 375 -5.34 16.06 -8.71
N PHE A 376 -4.13 15.55 -8.57
CA PHE A 376 -3.15 16.01 -7.58
C PHE A 376 -1.84 16.41 -8.30
N PRO A 377 -1.86 17.52 -9.06
CA PRO A 377 -0.67 17.99 -9.74
C PRO A 377 0.33 18.59 -8.76
N LEU A 378 1.51 18.61 -9.13
CA LEU A 378 2.78 19.02 -8.60
C LEU A 378 2.93 19.62 -7.19
N SER A 379 2.78 20.89 -7.06
CA SER A 379 3.53 21.64 -6.04
C SER A 379 2.74 21.90 -4.78
N ASN A 380 1.46 21.70 -4.81
CA ASN A 380 0.53 22.20 -3.79
C ASN A 380 0.21 21.18 -2.69
N TYR A 381 0.84 20.00 -2.73
CA TYR A 381 0.47 18.88 -1.85
C TYR A 381 1.65 18.42 -1.01
N GLY A 382 1.84 19.12 0.09
CA GLY A 382 2.96 18.91 0.98
C GLY A 382 4.30 19.41 0.42
N GLY A 383 5.25 19.73 1.26
CA GLY A 383 6.53 20.35 0.88
C GLY A 383 7.44 19.50 -0.03
N ARG A 384 6.93 18.40 -0.59
CA ARG A 384 7.69 17.48 -1.45
C ARG A 384 6.93 17.04 -2.69
N GLY A 385 5.80 17.63 -3.01
CA GLY A 385 5.03 17.32 -4.22
C GLY A 385 4.60 15.87 -4.32
N ALA A 386 4.21 15.24 -3.20
CA ALA A 386 3.89 13.83 -3.14
C ALA A 386 2.52 13.46 -3.73
N GLY A 387 1.81 14.41 -4.33
CA GLY A 387 0.56 14.19 -5.03
C GLY A 387 -0.55 13.60 -4.15
N ASN A 388 -1.26 12.61 -4.67
CA ASN A 388 -2.39 11.98 -4.00
C ASN A 388 -2.06 11.43 -2.60
N ILE A 389 -1.00 10.63 -2.50
CA ILE A 389 -0.59 10.05 -1.20
C ILE A 389 -0.10 11.12 -0.24
N GLY A 390 0.58 12.15 -0.76
CA GLY A 390 1.04 13.28 0.06
C GLY A 390 -0.12 14.04 0.69
N LYS A 391 -1.15 14.36 -0.11
CA LYS A 391 -2.36 15.04 0.38
C LYS A 391 -3.11 14.19 1.39
N LEU A 392 -3.31 12.92 1.06
CA LEU A 392 -4.03 11.97 1.91
C LEU A 392 -3.37 11.82 3.29
N MET A 393 -2.06 11.63 3.31
CA MET A 393 -1.30 11.49 4.56
C MET A 393 -1.23 12.80 5.34
N TYR A 394 -1.07 13.93 4.66
CA TYR A 394 -1.06 15.23 5.30
C TYR A 394 -2.38 15.51 6.03
N ASP A 395 -3.52 15.38 5.35
CA ASP A 395 -4.83 15.64 5.95
C ASP A 395 -5.12 14.67 7.11
N THR A 396 -4.71 13.41 6.96
CA THR A 396 -4.84 12.41 8.03
C THR A 396 -4.01 12.78 9.25
N CYS A 397 -2.76 13.23 9.07
CA CYS A 397 -1.88 13.55 10.17
C CYS A 397 -2.22 14.89 10.82
N VAL A 398 -2.71 15.87 10.06
CA VAL A 398 -3.20 17.14 10.62
C VAL A 398 -4.43 16.90 11.50
N SER A 399 -5.36 16.05 11.05
CA SER A 399 -6.57 15.73 11.85
C SER A 399 -6.28 14.84 13.06
N ALA A 400 -5.15 14.14 13.09
CA ALA A 400 -4.82 13.19 14.15
C ALA A 400 -3.30 13.08 14.39
N PRO A 401 -2.62 14.16 14.83
CA PRO A 401 -1.16 14.17 14.94
C PRO A 401 -0.59 13.11 15.88
N ALA A 402 -1.30 12.72 16.92
CA ALA A 402 -0.87 11.68 17.85
C ALA A 402 -0.76 10.28 17.21
N TYR A 403 -1.35 10.06 16.04
CA TYR A 403 -1.34 8.79 15.32
C TYR A 403 -0.24 8.71 14.26
N CYS A 404 0.41 9.81 13.98
CA CYS A 404 1.48 9.96 13.00
C CYS A 404 2.86 10.07 13.64
#